data_b2921c2ab0f47df311c54a2d18a4e53e
#
_entry.id   b2921c2ab0f47df311c54a2d18a4e53e
#
_cell.length_a   1.000
_cell.length_b   1.000
_cell.length_c   1.000
_cell.angle_alpha   90.00
_cell.angle_beta   90.00
_cell.angle_gamma   90.00
#
_symmetry.space_group_name_H-M   'P 1'
#
loop_
_entity.id
_entity.type
_entity.pdbx_description
1 polymer ?
#
loop_
_entity_poly.entity_id
_entity_poly.type
_entity_poly.pdbx_seq_one_letter_code
_entity_poly.pdbx_strand_id
1 'polypeptide(L)'
;MVCVGIDVAKDKHDCCILDSEGTPLVDCFTIPNNMDGFKSLLQTIQDCSQKSDKIKVGLEATGHYSYNILGFLLDNDLPVYVMNPLHTNLYRKSLSLRKTKTDRVDAKTIATMLLSDVDLKSYTDTAYHNEELKSLTRYRFDKVQERAKLKQSVSRLVTILFPELEQLVSSIHGTSIYALLSEYPGAKQISEAHLTRLANILVKTSRGHYRKDKATHIRDAARTSIGSVMPAKSLELKHTIKLIQELTSEINEIEDAIRKIMDELKPPILSIPGMGFHSAAMILAEVGDFSNFNSPDKVLAYAGCSLSTYQSGKLTNCYAHMEKRGSRYLRYALYTATKYVCYWNPVFTEYLTKKQAEGKHYNVALSHATKKLVRLIYALQKSGKAYLAVT
;
A
#
# COMPACT_ATOMS: atom_id res chain seq x y z
N MET A 1 -0.36 -37.68 -8.12
CA MET A 1 -0.41 -36.25 -7.75
C MET A 1 -1.86 -35.82 -7.65
N VAL A 2 -2.21 -35.09 -6.58
CA VAL A 2 -3.58 -34.61 -6.33
C VAL A 2 -3.59 -33.09 -6.43
N CYS A 3 -4.47 -32.52 -7.25
CA CYS A 3 -4.63 -31.08 -7.45
C CYS A 3 -6.00 -30.63 -6.97
N VAL A 4 -6.00 -29.75 -5.98
CA VAL A 4 -7.20 -29.20 -5.34
C VAL A 4 -7.38 -27.76 -5.78
N GLY A 5 -8.48 -27.42 -6.41
CA GLY A 5 -8.82 -26.05 -6.77
C GLY A 5 -9.96 -25.54 -5.88
N ILE A 6 -9.80 -24.33 -5.34
CA ILE A 6 -10.75 -23.72 -4.43
C ILE A 6 -11.15 -22.35 -4.98
N ASP A 7 -12.42 -22.19 -5.32
CA ASP A 7 -13.01 -20.88 -5.57
C ASP A 7 -13.57 -20.31 -4.25
N VAL A 8 -13.02 -19.17 -3.85
CA VAL A 8 -13.24 -18.60 -2.53
C VAL A 8 -14.34 -17.55 -2.55
N ALA A 9 -15.35 -17.73 -1.70
CA ALA A 9 -16.45 -16.78 -1.52
C ALA A 9 -16.69 -16.49 -0.02
N LYS A 10 -17.60 -15.56 0.26
CA LYS A 10 -17.87 -15.06 1.62
C LYS A 10 -18.37 -16.14 2.57
N ASP A 11 -19.39 -16.88 2.14
CA ASP A 11 -20.16 -17.78 3.03
C ASP A 11 -19.85 -19.26 2.78
N LYS A 12 -19.28 -19.57 1.61
CA LYS A 12 -18.98 -20.93 1.16
C LYS A 12 -17.81 -20.93 0.20
N HIS A 13 -17.16 -22.07 0.02
CA HIS A 13 -16.15 -22.27 -1.01
C HIS A 13 -16.52 -23.45 -1.90
N ASP A 14 -16.32 -23.30 -3.21
CA ASP A 14 -16.49 -24.39 -4.15
C ASP A 14 -15.14 -25.05 -4.43
N CYS A 15 -15.05 -26.37 -4.29
CA CYS A 15 -13.85 -27.15 -4.34
C CYS A 15 -13.92 -28.20 -5.46
N CYS A 16 -12.81 -28.49 -6.11
CA CYS A 16 -12.68 -29.53 -7.10
C CYS A 16 -11.34 -30.25 -6.92
N ILE A 17 -11.34 -31.59 -6.93
CA ILE A 17 -10.13 -32.40 -6.75
C ILE A 17 -9.89 -33.23 -8.00
N LEU A 18 -8.73 -33.06 -8.63
CA LEU A 18 -8.30 -33.75 -9.84
C LEU A 18 -7.07 -34.63 -9.59
N ASP A 19 -6.97 -35.71 -10.34
CA ASP A 19 -5.74 -36.52 -10.41
C ASP A 19 -4.68 -35.91 -11.34
N SER A 20 -3.59 -36.62 -11.58
CA SER A 20 -2.50 -36.17 -12.46
C SER A 20 -2.87 -36.10 -13.95
N GLU A 21 -3.97 -36.71 -14.36
CA GLU A 21 -4.46 -36.71 -15.73
C GLU A 21 -5.57 -35.69 -15.97
N GLY A 22 -5.99 -35.00 -14.90
CA GLY A 22 -7.09 -34.01 -14.93
C GLY A 22 -8.46 -34.62 -14.79
N THR A 23 -8.54 -35.90 -14.40
CA THR A 23 -9.81 -36.61 -14.12
C THR A 23 -10.27 -36.26 -12.71
N PRO A 24 -11.56 -35.92 -12.50
CA PRO A 24 -12.08 -35.66 -11.17
C PRO A 24 -11.97 -36.90 -10.26
N LEU A 25 -11.23 -36.80 -9.15
CA LEU A 25 -11.27 -37.77 -8.05
C LEU A 25 -12.53 -37.60 -7.21
N VAL A 26 -12.95 -36.35 -7.06
CA VAL A 26 -14.23 -35.97 -6.47
C VAL A 26 -14.84 -34.88 -7.35
N ASP A 27 -16.14 -35.02 -7.68
CA ASP A 27 -16.87 -33.97 -8.38
C ASP A 27 -16.87 -32.69 -7.56
N CYS A 28 -17.05 -31.54 -8.25
CA CYS A 28 -17.04 -30.27 -7.58
C CYS A 28 -18.08 -30.21 -6.46
N PHE A 29 -17.64 -29.96 -5.24
CA PHE A 29 -18.45 -29.88 -4.02
C PHE A 29 -18.28 -28.53 -3.34
N THR A 30 -19.21 -28.22 -2.46
CA THR A 30 -19.22 -26.95 -1.74
C THR A 30 -19.02 -27.20 -0.25
N ILE A 31 -18.17 -26.40 0.38
CA ILE A 31 -17.98 -26.39 1.83
C ILE A 31 -18.42 -25.05 2.43
N PRO A 32 -18.97 -24.99 3.64
CA PRO A 32 -19.20 -23.72 4.34
C PRO A 32 -17.89 -23.07 4.77
N ASN A 33 -17.86 -21.74 4.81
CA ASN A 33 -16.69 -20.96 5.28
C ASN A 33 -16.66 -20.96 6.82
N ASN A 34 -16.37 -22.13 7.41
CA ASN A 34 -16.22 -22.35 8.85
C ASN A 34 -15.29 -23.54 9.11
N MET A 35 -14.97 -23.77 10.38
CA MET A 35 -14.05 -24.83 10.79
C MET A 35 -14.49 -26.23 10.36
N ASP A 36 -15.80 -26.53 10.41
CA ASP A 36 -16.32 -27.84 10.01
C ASP A 36 -16.15 -28.07 8.50
N GLY A 37 -16.42 -27.04 7.69
CA GLY A 37 -16.17 -27.08 6.26
C GLY A 37 -14.68 -27.26 5.92
N PHE A 38 -13.79 -26.58 6.64
CA PHE A 38 -12.35 -26.70 6.43
C PHE A 38 -11.84 -28.09 6.81
N LYS A 39 -12.30 -28.66 7.93
CA LYS A 39 -11.97 -30.03 8.32
C LYS A 39 -12.52 -31.06 7.33
N SER A 40 -13.74 -30.86 6.83
CA SER A 40 -14.32 -31.73 5.79
C SER A 40 -13.48 -31.69 4.50
N LEU A 41 -13.02 -30.53 4.07
CA LEU A 41 -12.11 -30.40 2.92
C LEU A 41 -10.80 -31.16 3.17
N LEU A 42 -10.16 -30.96 4.33
CA LEU A 42 -8.92 -31.63 4.69
C LEU A 42 -9.10 -33.16 4.67
N GLN A 43 -10.17 -33.67 5.25
CA GLN A 43 -10.49 -35.10 5.24
C GLN A 43 -10.67 -35.63 3.82
N THR A 44 -11.41 -34.90 2.98
CA THR A 44 -11.64 -35.27 1.57
C THR A 44 -10.30 -35.32 0.79
N ILE A 45 -9.39 -34.35 1.03
CA ILE A 45 -8.05 -34.36 0.42
C ILE A 45 -7.25 -35.57 0.88
N GLN A 46 -7.29 -35.91 2.16
CA GLN A 46 -6.60 -37.08 2.72
C GLN A 46 -7.16 -38.39 2.19
N ASP A 47 -8.47 -38.50 2.05
CA ASP A 47 -9.14 -39.71 1.50
C ASP A 47 -8.81 -39.93 0.02
N CYS A 48 -8.57 -38.86 -0.74
CA CYS A 48 -8.18 -38.90 -2.15
C CYS A 48 -6.68 -39.10 -2.39
N SER A 49 -5.85 -38.97 -1.37
CA SER A 49 -4.39 -39.00 -1.47
C SER A 49 -3.77 -40.24 -0.82
N GLN A 50 -2.74 -40.83 -1.47
CA GLN A 50 -1.90 -41.83 -0.84
C GLN A 50 -0.70 -41.13 -0.17
N LYS A 51 -0.05 -41.79 0.81
CA LYS A 51 1.11 -41.23 1.54
C LYS A 51 2.28 -40.75 0.67
N SER A 52 2.36 -41.24 -0.56
CA SER A 52 3.40 -40.87 -1.56
C SER A 52 2.95 -39.79 -2.52
N ASP A 53 1.68 -39.35 -2.47
CA ASP A 53 1.16 -38.40 -3.44
C ASP A 53 1.66 -36.98 -3.17
N LYS A 54 2.05 -36.30 -4.25
CA LYS A 54 2.32 -34.86 -4.21
C LYS A 54 0.97 -34.13 -4.30
N ILE A 55 0.62 -33.43 -3.24
CA ILE A 55 -0.60 -32.61 -3.17
C ILE A 55 -0.25 -31.18 -3.60
N LYS A 56 -1.12 -30.53 -4.38
CA LYS A 56 -1.08 -29.10 -4.67
C LYS A 56 -2.48 -28.52 -4.42
N VAL A 57 -2.57 -27.46 -3.61
CA VAL A 57 -3.84 -26.76 -3.34
C VAL A 57 -3.78 -25.36 -3.94
N GLY A 58 -4.66 -25.05 -4.86
CA GLY A 58 -4.76 -23.73 -5.48
C GLY A 58 -5.99 -22.96 -5.01
N LEU A 59 -5.82 -21.68 -4.76
CA LEU A 59 -6.93 -20.76 -4.51
C LEU A 59 -6.71 -19.43 -5.22
N GLU A 60 -7.80 -18.76 -5.56
CA GLU A 60 -7.73 -17.42 -6.16
C GLU A 60 -7.62 -16.36 -5.06
N ALA A 61 -6.75 -15.36 -5.27
CA ALA A 61 -6.58 -14.21 -4.36
C ALA A 61 -7.79 -13.27 -4.46
N THR A 62 -8.96 -13.71 -3.98
CA THR A 62 -10.22 -12.96 -3.95
C THR A 62 -10.35 -12.08 -2.69
N GLY A 63 -9.45 -11.11 -2.54
CA GLY A 63 -9.49 -10.15 -1.43
C GLY A 63 -9.36 -10.81 -0.05
N HIS A 64 -10.17 -10.35 0.91
CA HIS A 64 -10.07 -10.78 2.31
C HIS A 64 -10.71 -12.15 2.62
N TYR A 65 -11.52 -12.70 1.73
CA TYR A 65 -12.21 -13.98 1.99
C TYR A 65 -11.27 -15.19 1.97
N SER A 66 -10.10 -15.08 1.31
CA SER A 66 -9.14 -16.18 1.20
C SER A 66 -8.26 -16.37 2.44
N TYR A 67 -8.13 -15.37 3.33
CA TYR A 67 -7.18 -15.44 4.43
C TYR A 67 -7.44 -16.58 5.42
N ASN A 68 -8.71 -16.82 5.78
CA ASN A 68 -9.05 -17.83 6.78
C ASN A 68 -8.74 -19.26 6.29
N ILE A 69 -9.17 -19.58 5.07
CA ILE A 69 -8.87 -20.90 4.48
C ILE A 69 -7.40 -21.07 4.15
N LEU A 70 -6.72 -20.00 3.71
CA LEU A 70 -5.27 -20.03 3.47
C LEU A 70 -4.51 -20.35 4.76
N GLY A 71 -4.81 -19.65 5.86
CA GLY A 71 -4.19 -19.93 7.16
C GLY A 71 -4.42 -21.39 7.59
N PHE A 72 -5.66 -21.88 7.53
CA PHE A 72 -5.99 -23.26 7.86
C PHE A 72 -5.21 -24.29 7.03
N LEU A 73 -5.06 -24.06 5.74
CA LEU A 73 -4.32 -24.98 4.84
C LEU A 73 -2.82 -24.98 5.16
N LEU A 74 -2.24 -23.82 5.46
CA LEU A 74 -0.84 -23.70 5.85
C LEU A 74 -0.57 -24.36 7.23
N ASP A 75 -1.47 -24.16 8.20
CA ASP A 75 -1.39 -24.79 9.53
C ASP A 75 -1.46 -26.32 9.47
N ASN A 76 -1.94 -26.88 8.35
CA ASN A 76 -1.99 -28.31 8.08
C ASN A 76 -0.91 -28.77 7.08
N ASP A 77 0.18 -28.00 6.93
CA ASP A 77 1.34 -28.31 6.09
C ASP A 77 1.03 -28.59 4.60
N LEU A 78 -0.09 -28.08 4.10
CA LEU A 78 -0.46 -28.24 2.69
C LEU A 78 0.26 -27.22 1.81
N PRO A 79 0.85 -27.63 0.67
CA PRO A 79 1.46 -26.71 -0.29
C PRO A 79 0.39 -25.94 -1.04
N VAL A 80 0.21 -24.65 -0.67
CA VAL A 80 -0.81 -23.77 -1.22
C VAL A 80 -0.23 -22.88 -2.32
N TYR A 81 -0.99 -22.68 -3.41
CA TYR A 81 -0.68 -21.84 -4.54
C TYR A 81 -1.74 -20.75 -4.69
N VAL A 82 -1.37 -19.51 -4.42
CA VAL A 82 -2.30 -18.37 -4.53
C VAL A 82 -2.21 -17.77 -5.93
N MET A 83 -3.32 -17.80 -6.66
CA MET A 83 -3.38 -17.41 -8.06
C MET A 83 -3.93 -15.99 -8.23
N ASN A 84 -3.38 -15.26 -9.21
CA ASN A 84 -3.90 -13.95 -9.57
C ASN A 84 -5.21 -14.09 -10.35
N PRO A 85 -6.30 -13.40 -9.96
CA PRO A 85 -7.60 -13.41 -10.65
C PRO A 85 -7.53 -13.10 -12.15
N LEU A 86 -6.57 -12.28 -12.57
CA LEU A 86 -6.37 -12.02 -14.01
C LEU A 86 -5.86 -13.26 -14.76
N HIS A 87 -4.98 -14.04 -14.14
CA HIS A 87 -4.44 -15.24 -14.75
C HIS A 87 -5.49 -16.34 -14.83
N THR A 88 -6.26 -16.57 -13.75
CA THR A 88 -7.36 -17.54 -13.75
C THR A 88 -8.42 -17.20 -14.80
N ASN A 89 -8.78 -15.92 -14.94
CA ASN A 89 -9.73 -15.47 -15.95
C ASN A 89 -9.20 -15.65 -17.39
N LEU A 90 -7.92 -15.34 -17.64
CA LEU A 90 -7.30 -15.55 -18.96
C LEU A 90 -7.20 -17.05 -19.30
N TYR A 91 -6.78 -17.86 -18.34
CA TYR A 91 -6.68 -19.31 -18.50
C TYR A 91 -8.05 -19.94 -18.78
N ARG A 92 -9.10 -19.56 -18.04
CA ARG A 92 -10.48 -20.00 -18.30
C ARG A 92 -10.92 -19.67 -19.73
N LYS A 93 -10.61 -18.45 -20.21
CA LYS A 93 -10.93 -18.05 -21.60
C LYS A 93 -10.15 -18.84 -22.66
N SER A 94 -8.99 -19.37 -22.33
CA SER A 94 -8.23 -20.23 -23.24
C SER A 94 -8.77 -21.65 -23.31
N LEU A 95 -9.43 -22.14 -22.26
CA LEU A 95 -10.01 -23.48 -22.20
C LEU A 95 -11.34 -23.60 -22.95
N SER A 96 -12.12 -22.51 -23.05
CA SER A 96 -13.43 -22.57 -23.70
C SER A 96 -13.86 -21.21 -24.27
N LEU A 97 -14.41 -21.24 -25.46
CA LEU A 97 -15.09 -20.09 -26.09
C LEU A 97 -16.46 -19.78 -25.47
N ARG A 98 -16.98 -20.67 -24.65
CA ARG A 98 -18.27 -20.44 -23.96
C ARG A 98 -18.10 -19.45 -22.82
N LYS A 99 -19.04 -18.50 -22.72
CA LYS A 99 -19.05 -17.47 -21.65
C LYS A 99 -19.66 -18.00 -20.33
N THR A 100 -19.57 -19.32 -20.07
CA THR A 100 -20.12 -19.88 -18.83
C THR A 100 -19.20 -19.56 -17.67
N LYS A 101 -19.72 -18.89 -16.67
CA LYS A 101 -19.05 -18.61 -15.39
C LYS A 101 -19.92 -19.14 -14.25
N THR A 102 -19.41 -20.13 -13.51
CA THR A 102 -19.98 -20.62 -12.25
C THR A 102 -18.84 -20.93 -11.30
N ASP A 103 -19.08 -20.85 -10.03
CA ASP A 103 -18.08 -21.09 -8.97
C ASP A 103 -17.43 -22.48 -9.12
N ARG A 104 -18.21 -23.50 -9.51
CA ARG A 104 -17.69 -24.86 -9.82
C ARG A 104 -16.74 -24.88 -11.00
N VAL A 105 -17.02 -24.12 -12.06
CA VAL A 105 -16.13 -24.00 -13.22
C VAL A 105 -14.86 -23.29 -12.84
N ASP A 106 -14.93 -22.27 -11.97
CA ASP A 106 -13.77 -21.53 -11.51
C ASP A 106 -12.89 -22.42 -10.60
N ALA A 107 -13.47 -23.20 -9.66
CA ALA A 107 -12.73 -24.18 -8.86
C ALA A 107 -12.03 -25.23 -9.73
N LYS A 108 -12.73 -25.80 -10.73
CA LYS A 108 -12.13 -26.75 -11.69
C LYS A 108 -11.00 -26.11 -12.52
N THR A 109 -11.18 -24.85 -12.94
CA THR A 109 -10.16 -24.11 -13.68
C THR A 109 -8.89 -23.94 -12.85
N ILE A 110 -9.03 -23.61 -11.55
CA ILE A 110 -7.91 -23.50 -10.62
C ILE A 110 -7.17 -24.83 -10.49
N ALA A 111 -7.91 -25.94 -10.28
CA ALA A 111 -7.31 -27.26 -10.18
C ALA A 111 -6.57 -27.66 -11.49
N THR A 112 -7.13 -27.35 -12.65
CA THR A 112 -6.50 -27.62 -13.96
C THR A 112 -5.24 -26.77 -14.17
N MET A 113 -5.22 -25.52 -13.71
CA MET A 113 -4.02 -24.69 -13.76
C MET A 113 -2.84 -25.27 -12.95
N LEU A 114 -3.11 -25.95 -11.82
CA LEU A 114 -2.07 -26.63 -11.04
C LEU A 114 -1.41 -27.80 -11.78
N LEU A 115 -2.11 -28.41 -12.74
CA LEU A 115 -1.60 -29.50 -13.58
C LEU A 115 -0.71 -28.98 -14.70
N SER A 116 -1.00 -27.80 -15.26
CA SER A 116 -0.35 -27.28 -16.47
C SER A 116 1.08 -26.77 -16.25
N ASP A 117 1.69 -27.01 -15.10
CA ASP A 117 3.09 -26.70 -14.72
C ASP A 117 3.57 -25.28 -15.12
N VAL A 118 2.63 -24.35 -15.22
CA VAL A 118 2.95 -22.93 -15.35
C VAL A 118 3.67 -22.55 -14.05
N ASP A 119 4.85 -21.94 -14.11
CA ASP A 119 5.75 -21.42 -13.06
C ASP A 119 5.05 -20.94 -11.76
N LEU A 120 4.24 -21.82 -11.16
CA LEU A 120 3.49 -21.56 -9.92
C LEU A 120 4.39 -21.87 -8.75
N LYS A 121 4.62 -20.86 -7.91
CA LYS A 121 5.36 -21.03 -6.65
C LYS A 121 4.39 -21.22 -5.50
N SER A 122 4.69 -22.19 -4.62
CA SER A 122 3.92 -22.39 -3.40
C SER A 122 4.04 -21.18 -2.48
N TYR A 123 2.96 -20.88 -1.80
CA TYR A 123 2.92 -19.88 -0.75
C TYR A 123 3.73 -20.39 0.44
N THR A 124 4.66 -19.58 0.95
CA THR A 124 5.56 -19.96 2.06
C THR A 124 5.27 -19.12 3.30
N ASP A 125 5.75 -19.54 4.49
CA ASP A 125 5.60 -18.80 5.74
C ASP A 125 6.18 -17.37 5.67
N THR A 126 7.22 -17.16 4.88
CA THR A 126 7.75 -15.82 4.56
C THR A 126 6.69 -14.93 3.89
N ALA A 127 5.73 -15.51 3.19
CA ALA A 127 4.63 -14.78 2.58
C ALA A 127 3.61 -14.28 3.62
N TYR A 128 3.44 -14.97 4.75
CA TYR A 128 2.56 -14.52 5.83
C TYR A 128 3.08 -13.24 6.50
N HIS A 129 4.37 -13.18 6.83
CA HIS A 129 5.00 -11.96 7.35
C HIS A 129 4.92 -10.80 6.33
N ASN A 130 5.03 -11.10 5.05
CA ASN A 130 4.85 -10.10 3.99
C ASN A 130 3.40 -9.59 3.90
N GLU A 131 2.39 -10.42 4.13
CA GLU A 131 0.98 -10.00 4.15
C GLU A 131 0.66 -9.12 5.37
N GLU A 132 1.24 -9.40 6.54
CA GLU A 132 1.11 -8.53 7.71
C GLU A 132 1.72 -7.15 7.44
N LEU A 133 2.97 -7.10 6.97
CA LEU A 133 3.62 -5.85 6.59
C LEU A 133 2.82 -5.10 5.51
N LYS A 134 2.24 -5.82 4.55
CA LYS A 134 1.41 -5.27 3.48
C LYS A 134 0.11 -4.69 4.02
N SER A 135 -0.54 -5.37 4.94
CA SER A 135 -1.74 -4.87 5.63
C SER A 135 -1.43 -3.59 6.39
N LEU A 136 -0.37 -3.56 7.18
CA LEU A 136 0.05 -2.40 7.97
C LEU A 136 0.43 -1.21 7.08
N THR A 137 1.23 -1.42 6.03
CA THR A 137 1.67 -0.35 5.13
C THR A 137 0.53 0.26 4.34
N ARG A 138 -0.44 -0.54 3.90
CA ARG A 138 -1.66 -0.08 3.22
C ARG A 138 -2.57 0.66 4.19
N TYR A 139 -2.78 0.13 5.39
CA TYR A 139 -3.58 0.77 6.43
C TYR A 139 -2.99 2.14 6.81
N ARG A 140 -1.67 2.20 7.03
CA ARG A 140 -0.96 3.47 7.22
C ARG A 140 -1.19 4.46 6.07
N PHE A 141 -1.08 3.98 4.83
CA PHE A 141 -1.29 4.82 3.65
C PHE A 141 -2.69 5.44 3.65
N ASP A 142 -3.73 4.64 3.88
CA ASP A 142 -5.11 5.12 3.89
C ASP A 142 -5.35 6.12 5.03
N LYS A 143 -4.85 5.86 6.25
CA LYS A 143 -4.91 6.80 7.40
C LYS A 143 -4.17 8.12 7.13
N VAL A 144 -3.03 8.08 6.47
CA VAL A 144 -2.30 9.30 6.06
C VAL A 144 -3.10 10.10 5.02
N GLN A 145 -3.80 9.44 4.09
CA GLN A 145 -4.67 10.12 3.11
C GLN A 145 -5.91 10.75 3.80
N GLU A 146 -6.54 10.05 4.75
CA GLU A 146 -7.63 10.59 5.55
C GLU A 146 -7.19 11.83 6.32
N ARG A 147 -6.06 11.77 7.01
CA ARG A 147 -5.48 12.90 7.73
C ARG A 147 -5.18 14.09 6.81
N ALA A 148 -4.70 13.83 5.58
CA ALA A 148 -4.43 14.88 4.61
C ALA A 148 -5.72 15.61 4.17
N LYS A 149 -6.82 14.87 3.97
CA LYS A 149 -8.14 15.46 3.67
C LYS A 149 -8.65 16.34 4.83
N LEU A 150 -8.50 15.89 6.07
CA LEU A 150 -8.88 16.66 7.25
C LEU A 150 -8.04 17.93 7.39
N LYS A 151 -6.73 17.88 7.08
CA LYS A 151 -5.88 19.08 7.04
C LYS A 151 -6.38 20.11 6.02
N GLN A 152 -6.79 19.67 4.83
CA GLN A 152 -7.41 20.56 3.84
C GLN A 152 -8.70 21.22 4.39
N SER A 153 -9.50 20.44 5.14
CA SER A 153 -10.70 21.00 5.80
C SER A 153 -10.33 22.03 6.86
N VAL A 154 -9.29 21.81 7.66
CA VAL A 154 -8.79 22.83 8.61
C VAL A 154 -8.35 24.10 7.88
N SER A 155 -7.58 23.99 6.79
CA SER A 155 -7.18 25.18 6.01
C SER A 155 -8.40 26.00 5.55
N ARG A 156 -9.40 25.33 4.98
CA ARG A 156 -10.66 25.96 4.57
C ARG A 156 -11.38 26.65 5.74
N LEU A 157 -11.45 25.99 6.90
CA LEU A 157 -12.14 26.55 8.07
C LEU A 157 -11.36 27.73 8.68
N VAL A 158 -10.04 27.69 8.69
CA VAL A 158 -9.19 28.81 9.14
C VAL A 158 -9.37 30.01 8.20
N THR A 159 -9.43 29.81 6.90
CA THR A 159 -9.71 30.90 5.94
C THR A 159 -11.06 31.60 6.21
N ILE A 160 -12.06 30.86 6.74
CA ILE A 160 -13.36 31.45 7.11
C ILE A 160 -13.32 32.16 8.47
N LEU A 161 -12.67 31.55 9.46
CA LEU A 161 -12.76 31.97 10.87
C LEU A 161 -11.64 32.93 11.31
N PHE A 162 -10.46 32.84 10.68
CA PHE A 162 -9.29 33.68 10.97
C PHE A 162 -8.27 33.60 9.83
N PRO A 163 -8.53 34.23 8.65
CA PRO A 163 -7.68 34.11 7.47
C PRO A 163 -6.26 34.65 7.67
N GLU A 164 -6.06 35.66 8.49
CA GLU A 164 -4.74 36.26 8.73
C GLU A 164 -3.79 35.32 9.48
N LEU A 165 -4.30 34.31 10.18
CA LEU A 165 -3.49 33.36 10.95
C LEU A 165 -2.45 32.66 10.09
N GLU A 166 -2.77 32.33 8.83
CA GLU A 166 -1.87 31.62 7.92
C GLU A 166 -0.58 32.39 7.64
N GLN A 167 -0.67 33.72 7.58
CA GLN A 167 0.50 34.59 7.36
C GLN A 167 1.33 34.81 8.63
N LEU A 168 0.74 34.59 9.79
CA LEU A 168 1.38 34.82 11.08
C LEU A 168 2.22 33.64 11.58
N VAL A 169 2.02 32.45 11.03
CA VAL A 169 2.63 31.22 11.52
C VAL A 169 3.31 30.45 10.41
N SER A 170 4.34 29.67 10.73
CA SER A 170 5.05 28.85 9.74
C SER A 170 4.16 27.74 9.15
N SER A 171 3.18 27.28 9.91
CA SER A 171 2.18 26.31 9.46
C SER A 171 0.99 26.31 10.40
N ILE A 172 -0.22 26.40 9.84
CA ILE A 172 -1.49 26.24 10.58
C ILE A 172 -1.70 24.81 11.09
N HIS A 173 -0.92 23.83 10.56
CA HIS A 173 -1.00 22.41 10.93
C HIS A 173 -0.02 22.02 12.06
N GLY A 174 0.65 23.00 12.67
CA GLY A 174 1.53 22.77 13.82
C GLY A 174 0.75 22.44 15.09
N THR A 175 1.35 21.62 15.96
CA THR A 175 0.75 21.21 17.26
C THR A 175 0.29 22.40 18.11
N SER A 176 1.08 23.48 18.12
CA SER A 176 0.77 24.68 18.88
C SER A 176 -0.44 25.44 18.36
N ILE A 177 -0.59 25.47 17.04
CA ILE A 177 -1.74 26.12 16.40
C ILE A 177 -2.99 25.27 16.57
N TYR A 178 -2.88 23.96 16.50
CA TYR A 178 -3.99 23.07 16.82
C TYR A 178 -4.45 23.20 18.28
N ALA A 179 -3.51 23.32 19.22
CA ALA A 179 -3.85 23.57 20.63
C ALA A 179 -4.56 24.92 20.81
N LEU A 180 -4.09 25.97 20.14
CA LEU A 180 -4.73 27.29 20.15
C LEU A 180 -6.14 27.23 19.57
N LEU A 181 -6.31 26.67 18.36
CA LEU A 181 -7.59 26.61 17.66
C LEU A 181 -8.60 25.65 18.30
N SER A 182 -8.13 24.65 19.01
CA SER A 182 -9.00 23.75 19.81
C SER A 182 -9.67 24.49 20.95
N GLU A 183 -8.98 25.46 21.55
CA GLU A 183 -9.53 26.29 22.66
C GLU A 183 -10.25 27.53 22.10
N TYR A 184 -9.63 28.23 21.15
CA TYR A 184 -10.10 29.46 20.53
C TYR A 184 -10.21 29.32 19.00
N PRO A 185 -11.32 28.79 18.47
CA PRO A 185 -11.41 28.37 17.07
C PRO A 185 -11.53 29.48 16.02
N GLY A 186 -11.61 30.76 16.46
CA GLY A 186 -11.75 31.88 15.52
C GLY A 186 -11.17 33.19 16.07
N ALA A 187 -11.07 34.19 15.18
CA ALA A 187 -10.48 35.49 15.51
C ALA A 187 -11.17 36.16 16.69
N LYS A 188 -12.52 36.16 16.75
CA LYS A 188 -13.25 36.77 17.85
C LYS A 188 -12.85 36.21 19.21
N GLN A 189 -12.83 34.90 19.37
CA GLN A 189 -12.47 34.23 20.61
C GLN A 189 -11.00 34.51 21.01
N ILE A 190 -10.09 34.58 20.04
CA ILE A 190 -8.67 34.88 20.25
C ILE A 190 -8.51 36.36 20.69
N SER A 191 -9.25 37.30 20.08
CA SER A 191 -9.18 38.72 20.39
C SER A 191 -9.63 39.04 21.84
N GLU A 192 -10.63 38.29 22.33
CA GLU A 192 -11.22 38.43 23.67
C GLU A 192 -10.42 37.64 24.72
N ALA A 193 -9.55 36.71 24.32
CA ALA A 193 -8.81 35.88 25.25
C ALA A 193 -7.72 36.63 26.01
N HIS A 194 -7.46 36.18 27.24
CA HIS A 194 -6.40 36.78 28.07
C HIS A 194 -5.02 36.43 27.48
N LEU A 195 -4.17 37.46 27.29
CA LEU A 195 -2.87 37.31 26.62
C LEU A 195 -1.97 36.24 27.25
N THR A 196 -1.95 36.21 28.61
CA THR A 196 -1.15 35.22 29.33
C THR A 196 -1.59 33.79 29.03
N ARG A 197 -2.89 33.54 28.87
CA ARG A 197 -3.41 32.21 28.53
C ARG A 197 -3.04 31.79 27.11
N LEU A 198 -3.17 32.73 26.16
CA LEU A 198 -2.71 32.48 24.76
C LEU A 198 -1.21 32.18 24.73
N ALA A 199 -0.40 32.99 25.43
CA ALA A 199 1.04 32.79 25.51
C ALA A 199 1.40 31.44 26.13
N ASN A 200 0.74 31.03 27.20
CA ASN A 200 1.00 29.75 27.88
C ASN A 200 0.69 28.57 26.99
N ILE A 201 -0.42 28.58 26.22
CA ILE A 201 -0.75 27.52 25.26
C ILE A 201 0.35 27.41 24.21
N LEU A 202 0.72 28.54 23.60
CA LEU A 202 1.71 28.56 22.52
C LEU A 202 3.10 28.16 23.02
N VAL A 203 3.56 28.69 24.16
CA VAL A 203 4.87 28.37 24.74
C VAL A 203 4.97 26.87 25.08
N LYS A 204 3.96 26.36 25.81
CA LYS A 204 3.95 24.96 26.26
C LYS A 204 3.98 23.96 25.05
N THR A 205 3.17 24.24 24.03
CA THR A 205 3.00 23.30 22.92
C THR A 205 4.02 23.47 21.80
N SER A 206 4.70 24.64 21.73
CA SER A 206 5.77 24.89 20.75
C SER A 206 7.18 24.56 21.28
N ARG A 207 7.30 24.05 22.50
CA ARG A 207 8.60 23.85 23.16
C ARG A 207 9.45 25.15 23.19
N GLY A 208 8.80 26.31 23.38
CA GLY A 208 9.44 27.63 23.46
C GLY A 208 9.71 28.34 22.11
N HIS A 209 9.36 27.73 20.98
CA HIS A 209 9.48 28.41 19.68
C HIS A 209 8.55 29.61 19.52
N TYR A 210 7.33 29.53 20.04
CA TYR A 210 6.41 30.64 20.11
C TYR A 210 6.45 31.26 21.52
N ARG A 211 6.83 32.53 21.57
CA ARG A 211 6.93 33.32 22.83
C ARG A 211 5.74 34.26 22.96
N LYS A 212 5.72 35.05 24.05
CA LYS A 212 4.66 36.02 24.36
C LYS A 212 4.42 37.02 23.20
N ASP A 213 5.50 37.46 22.55
CA ASP A 213 5.41 38.35 21.38
C ASP A 213 4.54 37.79 20.27
N LYS A 214 4.71 36.48 19.96
CA LYS A 214 3.88 35.80 18.96
C LYS A 214 2.40 35.76 19.38
N ALA A 215 2.13 35.50 20.63
CA ALA A 215 0.76 35.54 21.19
C ALA A 215 0.14 36.93 21.05
N THR A 216 0.93 37.98 21.31
CA THR A 216 0.50 39.37 21.11
C THR A 216 0.17 39.64 19.65
N HIS A 217 1.06 39.32 18.74
CA HIS A 217 0.82 39.53 17.29
C HIS A 217 -0.43 38.79 16.79
N ILE A 218 -0.62 37.52 17.21
CA ILE A 218 -1.81 36.76 16.84
C ILE A 218 -3.08 37.39 17.38
N ARG A 219 -3.09 37.86 18.68
CA ARG A 219 -4.23 38.49 19.26
C ARG A 219 -4.54 39.85 18.63
N ASP A 220 -3.54 40.65 18.31
CA ASP A 220 -3.72 41.97 17.71
C ASP A 220 -4.25 41.85 16.27
N ALA A 221 -3.75 40.89 15.49
CA ALA A 221 -4.32 40.55 14.18
C ALA A 221 -5.77 40.05 14.31
N ALA A 222 -6.08 39.27 15.33
CA ALA A 222 -7.43 38.78 15.58
C ALA A 222 -8.44 39.90 15.88
N ARG A 223 -7.99 41.03 16.45
CA ARG A 223 -8.84 42.22 16.73
C ARG A 223 -9.26 42.93 15.44
N THR A 224 -8.47 42.89 14.40
CA THR A 224 -8.71 43.55 13.12
C THR A 224 -9.06 42.55 12.01
N SER A 225 -9.29 41.29 12.38
CA SER A 225 -9.56 40.21 11.44
C SER A 225 -10.89 40.38 10.69
N ILE A 226 -10.88 40.04 9.43
CA ILE A 226 -12.08 39.91 8.58
C ILE A 226 -12.79 38.56 8.76
N GLY A 227 -12.29 37.71 9.64
CA GLY A 227 -12.83 36.37 9.89
C GLY A 227 -14.29 36.40 10.36
N SER A 228 -15.07 35.48 9.83
CA SER A 228 -16.50 35.36 10.12
C SER A 228 -16.75 34.74 11.50
N VAL A 229 -17.73 35.25 12.23
CA VAL A 229 -18.18 34.67 13.51
C VAL A 229 -19.25 33.61 13.22
N MET A 230 -18.84 32.35 13.13
CA MET A 230 -19.73 31.23 12.79
C MET A 230 -19.58 30.08 13.79
N PRO A 231 -20.47 29.98 14.81
CA PRO A 231 -20.37 28.95 15.85
C PRO A 231 -20.32 27.51 15.31
N ALA A 232 -21.12 27.23 14.26
CA ALA A 232 -21.12 25.91 13.61
C ALA A 232 -19.75 25.56 12.98
N LYS A 233 -19.10 26.55 12.34
CA LYS A 233 -17.75 26.34 11.75
C LYS A 233 -16.67 26.24 12.84
N SER A 234 -16.83 26.95 13.92
CA SER A 234 -15.97 26.82 15.11
C SER A 234 -16.05 25.42 15.71
N LEU A 235 -17.24 24.84 15.80
CA LEU A 235 -17.45 23.47 16.26
C LEU A 235 -16.84 22.44 15.28
N GLU A 236 -17.09 22.64 13.96
CA GLU A 236 -16.52 21.80 12.90
C GLU A 236 -14.97 21.80 12.98
N LEU A 237 -14.35 22.97 13.18
CA LEU A 237 -12.90 23.10 13.30
C LEU A 237 -12.35 22.32 14.52
N LYS A 238 -12.96 22.46 15.69
CA LYS A 238 -12.56 21.73 16.90
C LYS A 238 -12.63 20.22 16.70
N HIS A 239 -13.71 19.72 16.13
CA HIS A 239 -13.88 18.29 15.88
C HIS A 239 -12.87 17.80 14.83
N THR A 240 -12.65 18.56 13.77
CA THR A 240 -11.67 18.19 12.72
C THR A 240 -10.25 18.11 13.29
N ILE A 241 -9.85 19.04 14.16
CA ILE A 241 -8.55 19.01 14.83
C ILE A 241 -8.44 17.78 15.74
N LYS A 242 -9.48 17.45 16.51
CA LYS A 242 -9.50 16.26 17.37
C LYS A 242 -9.30 14.99 16.54
N LEU A 243 -10.03 14.82 15.44
CA LEU A 243 -9.86 13.68 14.53
C LEU A 243 -8.45 13.60 13.93
N ILE A 244 -7.82 14.73 13.59
CA ILE A 244 -6.42 14.75 13.11
C ILE A 244 -5.46 14.26 14.20
N GLN A 245 -5.70 14.62 15.46
CA GLN A 245 -4.86 14.19 16.58
C GLN A 245 -5.02 12.69 16.84
N GLU A 246 -6.24 12.16 16.82
CA GLU A 246 -6.54 10.74 16.94
C GLU A 246 -5.87 9.93 15.79
N LEU A 247 -6.09 10.34 14.54
CA LEU A 247 -5.43 9.72 13.38
C LEU A 247 -3.90 9.77 13.47
N THR A 248 -3.35 10.81 14.06
CA THR A 248 -1.89 10.91 14.24
C THR A 248 -1.39 9.89 15.25
N SER A 249 -2.13 9.63 16.33
CA SER A 249 -1.82 8.57 17.31
C SER A 249 -1.88 7.20 16.65
N GLU A 250 -2.97 6.89 15.93
CA GLU A 250 -3.13 5.63 15.22
C GLU A 250 -2.00 5.39 14.19
N ILE A 251 -1.62 6.44 13.43
CA ILE A 251 -0.52 6.34 12.47
C ILE A 251 0.80 5.99 13.18
N ASN A 252 1.08 6.60 14.36
CA ASN A 252 2.29 6.30 15.11
C ASN A 252 2.31 4.84 15.59
N GLU A 253 1.19 4.32 16.08
CA GLU A 253 1.07 2.92 16.50
C GLU A 253 1.33 1.96 15.33
N ILE A 254 0.76 2.25 14.15
CA ILE A 254 1.01 1.47 12.94
C ILE A 254 2.49 1.55 12.53
N GLU A 255 3.10 2.74 12.61
CA GLU A 255 4.52 2.94 12.30
C GLU A 255 5.44 2.16 13.24
N ASP A 256 5.10 2.06 14.52
CA ASP A 256 5.84 1.25 15.50
C ASP A 256 5.72 -0.25 15.21
N ALA A 257 4.54 -0.72 14.77
CA ALA A 257 4.34 -2.10 14.35
C ALA A 257 5.16 -2.43 13.08
N ILE A 258 5.14 -1.53 12.08
CA ILE A 258 5.97 -1.66 10.86
C ILE A 258 7.46 -1.69 11.23
N ARG A 259 7.90 -0.86 12.18
CA ARG A 259 9.30 -0.78 12.62
C ARG A 259 9.78 -2.10 13.18
N LYS A 260 9.00 -2.76 14.04
CA LYS A 260 9.37 -4.07 14.61
C LYS A 260 9.68 -5.09 13.52
N ILE A 261 8.79 -5.22 12.53
CA ILE A 261 8.99 -6.17 11.41
C ILE A 261 10.22 -5.79 10.59
N MET A 262 10.41 -4.51 10.28
CA MET A 262 11.55 -4.06 9.46
C MET A 262 12.90 -4.18 10.17
N ASP A 263 12.93 -4.03 11.51
CA ASP A 263 14.14 -4.20 12.32
C ASP A 263 14.58 -5.68 12.40
N GLU A 264 13.65 -6.62 12.32
CA GLU A 264 13.93 -8.05 12.18
C GLU A 264 14.46 -8.38 10.79
N LEU A 265 13.83 -7.83 9.74
CA LEU A 265 14.20 -8.10 8.34
C LEU A 265 15.54 -7.48 7.93
N LYS A 266 15.91 -6.33 8.48
CA LYS A 266 17.14 -5.55 8.14
C LYS A 266 17.43 -5.48 6.65
N PRO A 267 16.47 -5.04 5.82
CA PRO A 267 16.54 -5.22 4.38
C PRO A 267 17.58 -4.29 3.72
N PRO A 268 18.34 -4.78 2.72
CA PRO A 268 19.36 -4.00 2.01
C PRO A 268 18.87 -2.69 1.36
N ILE A 269 17.59 -2.62 1.02
CA ILE A 269 16.97 -1.44 0.40
C ILE A 269 17.15 -0.16 1.25
N LEU A 270 17.22 -0.28 2.58
CA LEU A 270 17.40 0.85 3.49
C LEU A 270 18.79 1.50 3.40
N SER A 271 19.76 0.82 2.80
CA SER A 271 21.11 1.37 2.61
C SER A 271 21.21 2.39 1.46
N ILE A 272 20.15 2.51 0.63
CA ILE A 272 20.13 3.47 -0.49
C ILE A 272 19.96 4.90 0.07
N PRO A 273 20.90 5.85 -0.18
CA PRO A 273 20.75 7.24 0.25
C PRO A 273 19.45 7.86 -0.26
N GLY A 274 18.65 8.41 0.66
CA GLY A 274 17.34 8.99 0.36
C GLY A 274 16.18 7.98 0.34
N MET A 275 16.44 6.69 0.57
CA MET A 275 15.36 5.71 0.74
C MET A 275 14.68 5.89 2.09
N GLY A 276 13.47 6.43 2.08
CA GLY A 276 12.68 6.59 3.30
C GLY A 276 12.16 5.25 3.83
N PHE A 277 12.19 5.09 5.17
CA PHE A 277 11.79 3.87 5.87
C PHE A 277 10.42 3.34 5.45
N HIS A 278 9.40 4.19 5.45
CA HIS A 278 8.04 3.78 5.08
C HIS A 278 7.88 3.42 3.60
N SER A 279 8.64 4.10 2.71
CA SER A 279 8.63 3.74 1.30
C SER A 279 9.31 2.39 1.07
N ALA A 280 10.42 2.12 1.78
CA ALA A 280 11.08 0.82 1.74
C ALA A 280 10.17 -0.30 2.24
N ALA A 281 9.52 -0.11 3.39
CA ALA A 281 8.57 -1.07 3.96
C ALA A 281 7.43 -1.39 2.99
N MET A 282 6.82 -0.36 2.38
CA MET A 282 5.74 -0.54 1.41
C MET A 282 6.22 -1.24 0.12
N ILE A 283 7.42 -0.92 -0.37
CA ILE A 283 7.98 -1.60 -1.55
C ILE A 283 8.19 -3.09 -1.26
N LEU A 284 8.79 -3.42 -0.12
CA LEU A 284 9.02 -4.81 0.29
C LEU A 284 7.70 -5.57 0.48
N ALA A 285 6.76 -4.95 1.18
CA ALA A 285 5.44 -5.52 1.43
C ALA A 285 4.66 -5.82 0.13
N GLU A 286 4.70 -4.90 -0.82
CA GLU A 286 3.97 -5.04 -2.08
C GLU A 286 4.64 -6.01 -3.06
N VAL A 287 5.96 -6.06 -3.09
CA VAL A 287 6.72 -6.98 -3.95
C VAL A 287 6.75 -8.39 -3.33
N GLY A 288 6.85 -8.46 -2.00
CA GLY A 288 7.06 -9.73 -1.30
C GLY A 288 8.44 -10.31 -1.60
N ASP A 289 8.47 -11.56 -2.05
CA ASP A 289 9.72 -12.23 -2.40
C ASP A 289 10.19 -11.84 -3.82
N PHE A 290 11.32 -11.14 -3.89
CA PHE A 290 11.97 -10.76 -5.15
C PHE A 290 12.42 -11.96 -5.99
N SER A 291 12.57 -13.15 -5.41
CA SER A 291 12.89 -14.37 -6.15
C SER A 291 11.78 -14.79 -7.11
N ASN A 292 10.55 -14.33 -6.88
CA ASN A 292 9.39 -14.58 -7.72
C ASN A 292 9.43 -13.81 -9.06
N PHE A 293 10.36 -12.87 -9.20
CA PHE A 293 10.52 -12.07 -10.41
C PHE A 293 11.82 -12.45 -11.14
N ASN A 294 11.71 -12.85 -12.39
CA ASN A 294 12.86 -13.23 -13.22
C ASN A 294 13.68 -12.01 -13.69
N SER A 295 13.11 -10.79 -13.59
CA SER A 295 13.80 -9.56 -13.97
C SER A 295 13.20 -8.33 -13.28
N PRO A 296 13.97 -7.22 -13.15
CA PRO A 296 13.46 -5.97 -12.60
C PRO A 296 12.32 -5.36 -13.45
N ASP A 297 12.27 -5.66 -14.76
CA ASP A 297 11.20 -5.18 -15.63
C ASP A 297 9.85 -5.86 -15.30
N LYS A 298 9.87 -7.09 -14.77
CA LYS A 298 8.66 -7.74 -14.23
C LYS A 298 8.15 -7.04 -12.96
N VAL A 299 9.04 -6.56 -12.09
CA VAL A 299 8.67 -5.74 -10.91
C VAL A 299 8.05 -4.41 -11.37
N LEU A 300 8.60 -3.77 -12.40
CA LEU A 300 8.04 -2.55 -12.99
C LEU A 300 6.65 -2.78 -13.59
N ALA A 301 6.45 -3.90 -14.28
CA ALA A 301 5.14 -4.29 -14.81
C ALA A 301 4.13 -4.54 -13.68
N TYR A 302 4.57 -5.23 -12.62
CA TYR A 302 3.75 -5.47 -11.43
C TYR A 302 3.35 -4.18 -10.70
N ALA A 303 4.21 -3.16 -10.71
CA ALA A 303 3.89 -1.82 -10.23
C ALA A 303 2.98 -1.02 -11.18
N GLY A 304 2.74 -1.52 -12.40
CA GLY A 304 2.05 -0.78 -13.46
C GLY A 304 2.83 0.45 -13.95
N CYS A 305 4.18 0.39 -13.86
CA CYS A 305 5.11 1.43 -14.30
C CYS A 305 5.67 1.18 -15.71
N SER A 306 5.25 0.11 -16.38
CA SER A 306 5.61 -0.18 -17.77
C SER A 306 4.88 0.75 -18.73
N LEU A 307 5.53 1.04 -19.86
CA LEU A 307 4.90 1.77 -20.94
C LEU A 307 4.07 0.81 -21.80
N SER A 308 2.88 1.25 -22.22
CA SER A 308 2.10 0.56 -23.22
C SER A 308 2.88 0.59 -24.54
N THR A 309 3.16 -0.59 -25.10
CA THR A 309 3.73 -0.74 -26.44
C THR A 309 2.67 -1.38 -27.34
N TYR A 310 2.31 -0.69 -28.41
CA TYR A 310 1.49 -1.24 -29.47
C TYR A 310 2.28 -1.14 -30.78
N GLN A 311 2.62 -2.29 -31.33
CA GLN A 311 3.23 -2.41 -32.66
C GLN A 311 2.42 -3.40 -33.47
N SER A 312 1.91 -2.96 -34.60
CA SER A 312 1.24 -3.83 -35.57
C SER A 312 1.70 -3.43 -36.99
N GLY A 313 2.53 -4.25 -37.59
CA GLY A 313 3.11 -3.98 -38.89
C GLY A 313 3.94 -2.67 -38.87
N LYS A 314 3.58 -1.72 -39.74
CA LYS A 314 4.25 -0.40 -39.83
C LYS A 314 3.73 0.64 -38.80
N LEU A 315 2.69 0.29 -38.02
CA LEU A 315 2.11 1.17 -37.00
C LEU A 315 2.88 1.04 -35.69
N THR A 316 3.61 2.10 -35.32
CA THR A 316 4.21 2.25 -34.00
C THR A 316 3.38 3.24 -33.18
N ASN A 317 3.07 2.87 -31.92
CA ASN A 317 2.33 3.75 -31.02
C ASN A 317 3.16 5.01 -30.69
N CYS A 318 2.77 6.14 -31.26
CA CYS A 318 3.42 7.44 -31.00
C CYS A 318 3.13 7.98 -29.60
N TYR A 319 2.13 7.47 -28.90
CA TYR A 319 1.66 7.95 -27.61
C TYR A 319 1.71 6.85 -26.54
N ALA A 320 2.92 6.41 -26.22
CA ALA A 320 3.12 5.47 -25.12
C ALA A 320 2.74 6.13 -23.78
N HIS A 321 1.82 5.52 -23.05
CA HIS A 321 1.44 5.95 -21.70
C HIS A 321 1.72 4.83 -20.69
N MET A 322 1.84 5.21 -19.42
CA MET A 322 2.00 4.25 -18.35
C MET A 322 0.73 3.41 -18.18
N GLU A 323 0.87 2.08 -18.20
CA GLU A 323 -0.28 1.16 -18.17
C GLU A 323 -1.12 1.28 -16.90
N LYS A 324 -0.50 1.61 -15.76
CA LYS A 324 -1.13 1.72 -14.43
C LYS A 324 -1.88 0.46 -13.98
N ARG A 325 -1.74 -0.65 -14.68
CA ARG A 325 -2.21 -1.99 -14.26
C ARG A 325 -1.25 -2.52 -13.22
N GLY A 326 -1.77 -2.92 -12.05
CA GLY A 326 -0.94 -3.41 -10.96
C GLY A 326 -1.09 -2.59 -9.67
N SER A 327 -0.22 -2.83 -8.67
CA SER A 327 -0.35 -2.22 -7.35
C SER A 327 -0.18 -0.70 -7.38
N ARG A 328 -1.26 0.02 -7.01
CA ARG A 328 -1.21 1.48 -6.83
C ARG A 328 -0.30 1.87 -5.66
N TYR A 329 -0.21 1.03 -4.64
CA TYR A 329 0.61 1.26 -3.44
C TYR A 329 2.09 1.13 -3.77
N LEU A 330 2.48 0.07 -4.50
CA LEU A 330 3.85 -0.09 -4.98
C LEU A 330 4.28 1.07 -5.88
N ARG A 331 3.43 1.45 -6.83
CA ARG A 331 3.71 2.59 -7.71
C ARG A 331 3.88 3.89 -6.92
N TYR A 332 3.01 4.17 -5.96
CA TYR A 332 3.13 5.34 -5.08
C TYR A 332 4.45 5.32 -4.29
N ALA A 333 4.79 4.19 -3.67
CA ALA A 333 6.01 4.04 -2.88
C ALA A 333 7.26 4.23 -3.72
N LEU A 334 7.31 3.63 -4.92
CA LEU A 334 8.43 3.77 -5.86
C LEU A 334 8.63 5.22 -6.31
N TYR A 335 7.55 5.91 -6.70
CA TYR A 335 7.65 7.32 -7.12
C TYR A 335 8.05 8.24 -5.97
N THR A 336 7.51 8.02 -4.77
CA THR A 336 7.87 8.79 -3.57
C THR A 336 9.32 8.54 -3.20
N ALA A 337 9.77 7.29 -3.13
CA ALA A 337 11.16 6.95 -2.87
C ALA A 337 12.10 7.58 -3.90
N THR A 338 11.75 7.50 -5.21
CA THR A 338 12.58 8.06 -6.27
C THR A 338 12.83 9.56 -6.12
N LYS A 339 11.82 10.35 -5.70
CA LYS A 339 11.99 11.78 -5.45
C LYS A 339 13.07 12.06 -4.41
N TYR A 340 13.04 11.35 -3.29
CA TYR A 340 14.01 11.53 -2.21
C TYR A 340 15.38 10.94 -2.57
N VAL A 341 15.43 9.79 -3.25
CA VAL A 341 16.68 9.22 -3.75
C VAL A 341 17.34 10.15 -4.77
N CYS A 342 16.58 10.79 -5.66
CA CYS A 342 17.11 11.80 -6.57
C CYS A 342 17.60 13.07 -5.86
N TYR A 343 17.14 13.34 -4.66
CA TYR A 343 17.59 14.49 -3.87
C TYR A 343 18.88 14.18 -3.06
N TRP A 344 18.98 12.96 -2.51
CA TRP A 344 20.04 12.60 -1.57
C TRP A 344 21.19 11.76 -2.18
N ASN A 345 20.97 11.14 -3.35
CA ASN A 345 21.96 10.29 -4.00
C ASN A 345 22.51 10.98 -5.26
N PRO A 346 23.80 11.36 -5.29
CA PRO A 346 24.39 12.10 -6.42
C PRO A 346 24.22 11.41 -7.77
N VAL A 347 24.34 10.08 -7.83
CA VAL A 347 24.18 9.28 -9.07
C VAL A 347 22.77 9.39 -9.65
N PHE A 348 21.77 9.55 -8.79
CA PHE A 348 20.38 9.72 -9.21
C PHE A 348 20.04 11.18 -9.49
N THR A 349 20.66 12.13 -8.76
CA THR A 349 20.56 13.58 -9.06
C THR A 349 21.07 13.87 -10.46
N GLU A 350 22.29 13.41 -10.77
CA GLU A 350 22.90 13.57 -12.09
C GLU A 350 22.04 12.93 -13.20
N TYR A 351 21.56 11.72 -12.96
CA TYR A 351 20.70 11.02 -13.92
C TYR A 351 19.39 11.75 -14.19
N LEU A 352 18.74 12.30 -13.16
CA LEU A 352 17.51 13.08 -13.30
C LEU A 352 17.76 14.36 -14.10
N THR A 353 18.84 15.10 -13.74
CA THR A 353 19.26 16.34 -14.44
C THR A 353 19.55 16.07 -15.90
N LYS A 354 20.30 15.00 -16.21
CA LYS A 354 20.55 14.57 -17.60
C LYS A 354 19.25 14.35 -18.37
N LYS A 355 18.26 13.65 -17.77
CA LYS A 355 16.98 13.39 -18.43
C LYS A 355 16.15 14.65 -18.66
N GLN A 356 16.27 15.65 -17.80
CA GLN A 356 15.64 16.95 -17.99
C GLN A 356 16.34 17.76 -19.09
N ALA A 357 17.66 17.72 -19.13
CA ALA A 357 18.47 18.35 -20.19
C ALA A 357 18.18 17.75 -21.59
N GLU A 358 17.76 16.48 -21.67
CA GLU A 358 17.23 15.86 -22.89
C GLU A 358 15.84 16.41 -23.32
N GLY A 359 15.33 17.47 -22.67
CA GLY A 359 14.02 18.06 -22.95
C GLY A 359 12.82 17.32 -22.36
N LYS A 360 13.03 16.36 -21.46
CA LYS A 360 11.92 15.60 -20.85
C LYS A 360 11.28 16.39 -19.70
N HIS A 361 9.95 16.43 -19.69
CA HIS A 361 9.21 16.96 -18.55
C HIS A 361 9.59 16.23 -17.25
N TYR A 362 9.64 16.93 -16.10
CA TYR A 362 10.07 16.40 -14.80
C TYR A 362 9.46 15.03 -14.46
N ASN A 363 8.15 14.84 -14.61
CA ASN A 363 7.49 13.56 -14.31
C ASN A 363 7.95 12.42 -15.23
N VAL A 364 8.30 12.71 -16.47
CA VAL A 364 8.85 11.73 -17.42
C VAL A 364 10.29 11.39 -17.03
N ALA A 365 11.12 12.40 -16.71
CA ALA A 365 12.47 12.19 -16.21
C ALA A 365 12.48 11.38 -14.90
N LEU A 366 11.55 11.68 -13.97
CA LEU A 366 11.36 10.93 -12.73
C LEU A 366 10.97 9.47 -12.99
N SER A 367 10.12 9.19 -14.00
CA SER A 367 9.78 7.80 -14.34
C SER A 367 10.96 7.02 -14.89
N HIS A 368 11.89 7.66 -15.61
CA HIS A 368 13.16 7.04 -15.97
C HIS A 368 14.05 6.74 -14.75
N ALA A 369 14.13 7.68 -13.80
CA ALA A 369 14.84 7.47 -12.53
C ALA A 369 14.20 6.34 -11.70
N THR A 370 12.87 6.22 -11.70
CA THR A 370 12.13 5.12 -11.05
C THR A 370 12.54 3.76 -11.63
N LYS A 371 12.65 3.65 -12.95
CA LYS A 371 13.15 2.41 -13.59
C LYS A 371 14.58 2.06 -13.14
N LYS A 372 15.45 3.06 -13.05
CA LYS A 372 16.83 2.87 -12.55
C LYS A 372 16.81 2.43 -11.08
N LEU A 373 15.95 3.04 -10.25
CA LEU A 373 15.80 2.69 -8.83
C LEU A 373 15.29 1.25 -8.64
N VAL A 374 14.29 0.82 -9.41
CA VAL A 374 13.77 -0.56 -9.33
C VAL A 374 14.84 -1.59 -9.68
N ARG A 375 15.69 -1.31 -10.69
CA ARG A 375 16.82 -2.19 -11.02
C ARG A 375 17.82 -2.29 -9.88
N LEU A 376 18.12 -1.17 -9.23
CA LEU A 376 19.00 -1.14 -8.06
C LEU A 376 18.39 -1.93 -6.89
N ILE A 377 17.13 -1.66 -6.54
CA ILE A 377 16.42 -2.38 -5.47
C ILE A 377 16.42 -3.88 -5.74
N TYR A 378 16.08 -4.29 -6.96
CA TYR A 378 16.07 -5.70 -7.36
C TYR A 378 17.44 -6.36 -7.18
N ALA A 379 18.53 -5.70 -7.60
CA ALA A 379 19.88 -6.22 -7.46
C ALA A 379 20.30 -6.36 -5.98
N LEU A 380 20.00 -5.36 -5.14
CA LEU A 380 20.32 -5.39 -3.72
C LEU A 380 19.53 -6.49 -2.99
N GLN A 381 18.23 -6.61 -3.25
CA GLN A 381 17.38 -7.62 -2.61
C GLN A 381 17.76 -9.05 -3.04
N LYS A 382 18.12 -9.26 -4.31
CA LYS A 382 18.61 -10.56 -4.79
C LYS A 382 19.98 -10.96 -4.23
N SER A 383 20.88 -10.00 -4.08
CA SER A 383 22.25 -10.26 -3.60
C SER A 383 22.40 -10.24 -2.09
N GLY A 384 21.43 -9.67 -1.35
CA GLY A 384 21.54 -9.41 0.09
C GLY A 384 22.59 -8.36 0.47
N LYS A 385 23.21 -7.67 -0.51
CA LYS A 385 24.29 -6.72 -0.26
C LYS A 385 23.75 -5.30 -0.07
N ALA A 386 24.41 -4.53 0.80
CA ALA A 386 24.12 -3.11 0.97
C ALA A 386 24.58 -2.29 -0.25
N TYR A 387 23.95 -1.13 -0.45
CA TYR A 387 24.36 -0.17 -1.45
C TYR A 387 25.76 0.40 -1.12
N LEU A 388 26.67 0.28 -2.07
CA LEU A 388 27.99 0.93 -1.99
C LEU A 388 27.96 2.15 -2.89
N ALA A 389 28.19 3.34 -2.29
CA ALA A 389 28.38 4.55 -3.08
C ALA A 389 29.63 4.37 -3.97
N VAL A 390 29.47 4.59 -5.26
CA VAL A 390 30.64 4.71 -6.14
C VAL A 390 31.29 6.05 -5.78
N THR A 391 32.45 6.00 -5.13
CA THR A 391 33.32 7.16 -4.83
C THR A 391 33.84 7.74 -6.11
#